data_302ffb622c1f83638bf5e713eab33301
#
_entry.id   302ffb622c1f83638bf5e713eab33301
#
_cell.length_a   1.000
_cell.length_b   1.000
_cell.length_c   1.000
_cell.angle_alpha   90.00
_cell.angle_beta   90.00
_cell.angle_gamma   90.00
#
_symmetry.space_group_name_H-M   'P 1'
#
loop_
_entity.id
_entity.type
_entity.pdbx_description
1 polymer ?
#
loop_
_entity_poly.entity_id
_entity_poly.type
_entity_poly.pdbx_seq_one_letter_code
_entity_poly.pdbx_strand_id
1 'polypeptide(L)'
;MIDRLDAAAAAHDAADVLSMFDWLGPAIDADAEAGRFARWGRSTIVDENVGAPVLSQPMFEALHDRAGLDSAWPVGNAGLLHVYGYLLSTAPTPYGLKRDRWLDGELAVACGLGADAFVPWAGERTLLDRVTEAAETLIASAPVRRQHLADADAVVAIADCRPAASALAYALDSPAHGRRLITMFPIADPAPLLADLDTSPPRPRWNAVL
;
A
#
# COMPACT_ATOMS: atom_id res chain seq x y z
N MET A 1 -21.20 -0.56 2.56
CA MET A 1 -19.88 -1.24 2.49
C MET A 1 -18.90 -0.64 3.50
N ILE A 2 -18.78 0.69 3.59
CA ILE A 2 -17.87 1.36 4.56
C ILE A 2 -18.19 0.97 5.99
N ASP A 3 -19.48 1.02 6.42
CA ASP A 3 -19.90 0.62 7.78
C ASP A 3 -19.49 -0.83 8.11
N ARG A 4 -19.44 -1.72 7.11
CA ARG A 4 -18.96 -3.11 7.29
C ARG A 4 -17.45 -3.16 7.48
N LEU A 5 -16.69 -2.29 6.80
CA LEU A 5 -15.25 -2.16 7.04
C LEU A 5 -14.97 -1.65 8.45
N ASP A 6 -15.74 -0.69 8.96
CA ASP A 6 -15.65 -0.22 10.35
C ASP A 6 -15.93 -1.33 11.36
N ALA A 7 -16.99 -2.08 11.13
CA ALA A 7 -17.35 -3.22 11.98
C ALA A 7 -16.27 -4.31 11.95
N ALA A 8 -15.73 -4.61 10.78
CA ALA A 8 -14.66 -5.59 10.60
C ALA A 8 -13.37 -5.17 11.32
N ALA A 9 -12.98 -3.90 11.20
CA ALA A 9 -11.79 -3.39 11.86
C ALA A 9 -11.92 -3.36 13.40
N ALA A 10 -13.15 -3.26 13.91
CA ALA A 10 -13.47 -3.33 15.34
C ALA A 10 -13.61 -4.78 15.85
N ALA A 11 -13.74 -5.77 14.97
CA ALA A 11 -13.88 -7.17 15.35
C ALA A 11 -12.55 -7.74 15.86
N HIS A 12 -12.63 -8.55 16.90
CA HIS A 12 -11.45 -9.20 17.47
C HIS A 12 -11.16 -10.58 16.84
N ASP A 13 -12.12 -11.15 16.10
CA ASP A 13 -11.95 -12.43 15.42
C ASP A 13 -11.63 -12.21 13.93
N ALA A 14 -10.39 -12.54 13.56
CA ALA A 14 -9.88 -12.35 12.22
C ALA A 14 -10.54 -13.29 11.19
N ALA A 15 -10.95 -14.49 11.58
CA ALA A 15 -11.59 -15.44 10.67
C ALA A 15 -12.97 -14.95 10.25
N ASP A 16 -13.73 -14.38 11.19
CA ASP A 16 -15.03 -13.78 10.90
C ASP A 16 -14.89 -12.59 9.93
N VAL A 17 -13.87 -11.76 10.11
CA VAL A 17 -13.65 -10.58 9.27
C VAL A 17 -13.39 -10.97 7.81
N LEU A 18 -12.55 -11.96 7.53
CA LEU A 18 -12.30 -12.42 6.16
C LEU A 18 -13.57 -12.96 5.50
N SER A 19 -14.46 -13.58 6.28
CA SER A 19 -15.75 -14.10 5.80
C SER A 19 -16.83 -13.03 5.63
N MET A 20 -16.69 -11.86 6.27
CA MET A 20 -17.65 -10.76 6.14
C MET A 20 -17.70 -10.13 4.74
N PHE A 21 -16.65 -10.33 3.92
CA PHE A 21 -16.54 -9.75 2.59
C PHE A 21 -16.40 -10.83 1.54
N ASP A 22 -17.43 -11.03 0.72
CA ASP A 22 -17.47 -12.03 -0.35
C ASP A 22 -16.35 -11.85 -1.40
N TRP A 23 -15.78 -10.65 -1.49
CA TRP A 23 -14.73 -10.31 -2.45
C TRP A 23 -13.31 -10.44 -1.86
N LEU A 24 -13.10 -10.26 -0.54
CA LEU A 24 -11.75 -10.10 0.04
C LEU A 24 -10.95 -11.41 -0.03
N GLY A 25 -11.52 -12.50 0.48
CA GLY A 25 -10.87 -13.81 0.42
C GLY A 25 -10.55 -14.23 -1.02
N PRO A 26 -11.53 -14.27 -1.94
CA PRO A 26 -11.28 -14.59 -3.35
C PRO A 26 -10.25 -13.67 -4.03
N ALA A 27 -10.20 -12.38 -3.69
CA ALA A 27 -9.20 -11.46 -4.24
C ALA A 27 -7.78 -11.82 -3.77
N ILE A 28 -7.61 -12.11 -2.47
CA ILE A 28 -6.31 -12.54 -1.92
C ILE A 28 -5.86 -13.87 -2.56
N ASP A 29 -6.77 -14.84 -2.70
CA ASP A 29 -6.47 -16.14 -3.33
C ASP A 29 -6.03 -15.97 -4.79
N ALA A 30 -6.76 -15.16 -5.56
CA ALA A 30 -6.43 -14.88 -6.95
C ALA A 30 -5.08 -14.15 -7.12
N ASP A 31 -4.74 -13.25 -6.20
CA ASP A 31 -3.44 -12.57 -6.21
C ASP A 31 -2.29 -13.50 -5.80
N ALA A 32 -2.52 -14.39 -4.84
CA ALA A 32 -1.55 -15.41 -4.44
C ALA A 32 -1.29 -16.40 -5.58
N GLU A 33 -2.35 -16.93 -6.20
CA GLU A 33 -2.24 -17.85 -7.32
C GLU A 33 -1.52 -17.22 -8.52
N ALA A 34 -1.78 -15.94 -8.79
CA ALA A 34 -1.10 -15.20 -9.86
C ALA A 34 0.31 -14.71 -9.48
N GLY A 35 0.78 -14.97 -8.26
CA GLY A 35 2.11 -14.55 -7.79
C GLY A 35 2.29 -13.04 -7.65
N ARG A 36 1.21 -12.26 -7.55
CA ARG A 36 1.28 -10.79 -7.54
C ARG A 36 1.99 -10.23 -6.32
N PHE A 37 1.88 -10.88 -5.17
CA PHE A 37 2.57 -10.48 -3.96
C PHE A 37 4.10 -10.45 -4.11
N ALA A 38 4.67 -11.24 -5.02
CA ALA A 38 6.10 -11.21 -5.32
C ALA A 38 6.59 -9.90 -5.97
N ARG A 39 5.69 -9.05 -6.48
CA ARG A 39 6.01 -7.70 -6.99
C ARG A 39 6.21 -6.68 -5.87
N TRP A 40 5.83 -7.02 -4.64
CA TRP A 40 5.86 -6.18 -3.47
C TRP A 40 6.95 -6.63 -2.51
N GLY A 41 7.57 -5.65 -1.85
CA GLY A 41 8.60 -5.88 -0.85
C GLY A 41 8.00 -6.12 0.55
N ARG A 42 8.77 -5.75 1.55
CA ARG A 42 8.40 -5.89 2.96
C ARG A 42 8.08 -4.55 3.58
N SER A 43 7.11 -4.55 4.48
CA SER A 43 6.71 -3.36 5.24
C SER A 43 6.37 -3.74 6.67
N THR A 44 6.59 -2.81 7.60
CA THR A 44 6.02 -2.94 8.94
C THR A 44 4.61 -2.37 8.99
N ILE A 45 3.76 -2.97 9.82
CA ILE A 45 2.41 -2.44 10.10
C ILE A 45 2.41 -1.33 11.17
N VAL A 46 3.55 -1.09 11.79
CA VAL A 46 3.75 0.05 12.70
C VAL A 46 3.88 1.31 11.86
N ASP A 47 2.88 2.19 11.95
CA ASP A 47 2.88 3.43 11.17
C ASP A 47 3.87 4.46 11.72
N GLU A 48 4.68 5.03 10.84
CA GLU A 48 5.73 5.99 11.22
C GLU A 48 5.20 7.30 11.82
N ASN A 49 3.94 7.67 11.54
CA ASN A 49 3.32 8.88 12.06
C ASN A 49 2.55 8.64 13.36
N VAL A 50 2.06 7.41 13.56
CA VAL A 50 1.27 7.01 14.75
C VAL A 50 2.18 6.38 15.80
N GLY A 51 3.27 5.72 15.38
CA GLY A 51 4.19 5.00 16.27
C GLY A 51 3.58 3.72 16.85
N ALA A 52 2.49 3.21 16.26
CA ALA A 52 1.76 2.03 16.71
C ALA A 52 1.26 1.20 15.52
N PRO A 53 0.97 -0.10 15.70
CA PRO A 53 0.36 -0.91 14.67
C PRO A 53 -1.02 -0.37 14.28
N VAL A 54 -1.28 -0.28 12.98
CA VAL A 54 -2.57 0.18 12.42
C VAL A 54 -3.49 -0.98 12.02
N LEU A 55 -3.08 -2.20 12.27
CA LEU A 55 -3.82 -3.43 12.11
C LEU A 55 -3.52 -4.31 13.32
N SER A 56 -4.47 -5.10 13.80
CA SER A 56 -4.24 -6.02 14.91
C SER A 56 -3.38 -7.22 14.48
N GLN A 57 -2.66 -7.82 15.43
CA GLN A 57 -1.83 -9.00 15.15
C GLN A 57 -2.65 -10.17 14.60
N PRO A 58 -3.82 -10.56 15.18
CA PRO A 58 -4.62 -11.64 14.62
C PRO A 58 -5.05 -11.39 13.18
N MET A 59 -5.40 -10.14 12.83
CA MET A 59 -5.76 -9.80 11.46
C MET A 59 -4.56 -9.86 10.52
N PHE A 60 -3.41 -9.37 10.95
CA PHE A 60 -2.17 -9.47 10.19
C PHE A 60 -1.83 -10.93 9.87
N GLU A 61 -1.88 -11.81 10.87
CA GLU A 61 -1.60 -13.25 10.72
C GLU A 61 -2.61 -13.90 9.78
N ALA A 62 -3.92 -13.67 9.98
CA ALA A 62 -4.96 -14.25 9.13
C ALA A 62 -4.85 -13.83 7.66
N LEU A 63 -4.47 -12.59 7.37
CA LEU A 63 -4.22 -12.14 6.01
C LEU A 63 -3.03 -12.87 5.37
N HIS A 64 -1.91 -13.02 6.11
CA HIS A 64 -0.72 -13.71 5.61
C HIS A 64 -0.95 -15.21 5.43
N ASP A 65 -1.61 -15.87 6.39
CA ASP A 65 -2.00 -17.27 6.28
C ASP A 65 -2.89 -17.50 5.06
N ARG A 66 -3.87 -16.64 4.82
CA ARG A 66 -4.74 -16.73 3.64
C ARG A 66 -3.96 -16.58 2.34
N ALA A 67 -3.00 -15.69 2.30
CA ALA A 67 -2.17 -15.43 1.12
C ALA A 67 -1.04 -16.47 0.93
N GLY A 68 -0.84 -17.40 1.88
CA GLY A 68 0.27 -18.34 1.87
C GLY A 68 1.64 -17.66 1.94
N LEU A 69 1.75 -16.55 2.67
CA LEU A 69 2.95 -15.74 2.76
C LEU A 69 3.60 -15.85 4.14
N ASP A 70 4.91 -16.09 4.15
CA ASP A 70 5.69 -16.00 5.37
C ASP A 70 5.72 -14.58 5.91
N SER A 71 5.54 -14.44 7.22
CA SER A 71 5.60 -13.16 7.89
C SER A 71 6.09 -13.31 9.33
N ALA A 72 6.56 -12.21 9.90
CA ALA A 72 6.92 -12.13 11.30
C ALA A 72 6.42 -10.80 11.87
N TRP A 73 5.33 -10.85 12.66
CA TRP A 73 4.80 -9.65 13.28
C TRP A 73 5.89 -8.75 13.86
N PRO A 74 5.89 -7.45 13.57
CA PRO A 74 4.91 -6.66 12.79
C PRO A 74 5.30 -6.46 11.31
N VAL A 75 6.16 -7.28 10.73
CA VAL A 75 6.70 -7.15 9.37
C VAL A 75 6.16 -8.23 8.44
N GLY A 76 5.61 -7.81 7.29
CA GLY A 76 5.03 -8.70 6.30
C GLY A 76 5.12 -8.16 4.87
N ASN A 77 4.35 -8.75 3.96
CA ASN A 77 4.31 -8.34 2.57
C ASN A 77 3.64 -6.97 2.40
N ALA A 78 4.33 -6.03 1.78
CA ALA A 78 3.86 -4.67 1.63
C ALA A 78 2.55 -4.56 0.81
N GLY A 79 2.40 -5.35 -0.25
CA GLY A 79 1.18 -5.38 -1.06
C GLY A 79 -0.02 -5.85 -0.27
N LEU A 80 0.13 -6.95 0.47
CA LEU A 80 -0.93 -7.48 1.32
C LEU A 80 -1.34 -6.46 2.40
N LEU A 81 -0.35 -5.86 3.07
CA LEU A 81 -0.59 -4.91 4.16
C LEU A 81 -1.18 -3.59 3.68
N HIS A 82 -0.56 -2.97 2.65
CA HIS A 82 -0.97 -1.64 2.21
C HIS A 82 -2.23 -1.64 1.37
N VAL A 83 -2.51 -2.71 0.64
CA VAL A 83 -3.69 -2.79 -0.23
C VAL A 83 -4.88 -3.38 0.52
N TYR A 84 -4.73 -4.54 1.15
CA TYR A 84 -5.83 -5.22 1.84
C TYR A 84 -5.88 -4.93 3.34
N GLY A 85 -4.74 -4.97 4.04
CA GLY A 85 -4.69 -4.70 5.47
C GLY A 85 -5.17 -3.30 5.83
N TYR A 86 -4.79 -2.28 5.06
CA TYR A 86 -5.21 -0.91 5.33
C TYR A 86 -6.72 -0.66 5.14
N LEU A 87 -7.43 -1.48 4.36
CA LEU A 87 -8.89 -1.42 4.29
C LEU A 87 -9.55 -1.75 5.63
N LEU A 88 -8.88 -2.57 6.43
CA LEU A 88 -9.33 -3.04 7.75
C LEU A 88 -8.75 -2.20 8.90
N SER A 89 -8.09 -1.08 8.63
CA SER A 89 -7.52 -0.19 9.63
C SER A 89 -8.48 0.94 9.96
N THR A 90 -8.74 1.15 11.26
CA THR A 90 -9.46 2.32 11.80
C THR A 90 -8.55 3.28 12.55
N ALA A 91 -7.24 3.00 12.59
CA ALA A 91 -6.29 3.89 13.26
C ALA A 91 -6.20 5.23 12.51
N PRO A 92 -6.55 6.35 13.14
CA PRO A 92 -6.45 7.66 12.50
C PRO A 92 -4.96 8.03 12.37
N THR A 93 -4.62 8.61 11.24
CA THR A 93 -3.30 9.21 10.99
C THR A 93 -3.47 10.71 10.77
N PRO A 94 -2.39 11.51 10.79
CA PRO A 94 -2.47 12.92 10.41
C PRO A 94 -3.05 13.17 9.00
N TYR A 95 -3.13 12.14 8.17
CA TYR A 95 -3.60 12.17 6.79
C TYR A 95 -4.94 11.43 6.58
N GLY A 96 -5.71 11.23 7.64
CA GLY A 96 -6.96 10.47 7.59
C GLY A 96 -6.78 8.97 7.82
N LEU A 97 -7.78 8.18 7.47
CA LEU A 97 -7.72 6.73 7.55
C LEU A 97 -6.92 6.17 6.36
N LYS A 98 -6.13 5.16 6.60
CA LYS A 98 -5.30 4.54 5.55
C LYS A 98 -6.10 3.98 4.38
N ARG A 99 -7.32 3.52 4.63
CA ARG A 99 -8.24 2.99 3.60
C ARG A 99 -8.77 4.07 2.64
N ASP A 100 -8.80 5.34 3.08
CA ASP A 100 -9.38 6.43 2.28
C ASP A 100 -8.64 6.58 0.95
N ARG A 101 -7.32 6.29 0.91
CA ARG A 101 -6.54 6.30 -0.33
C ARG A 101 -7.14 5.46 -1.48
N TRP A 102 -7.93 4.42 -1.13
CA TRP A 102 -8.57 3.54 -2.10
C TRP A 102 -10.04 3.88 -2.35
N LEU A 103 -10.66 4.66 -1.45
CA LEU A 103 -12.10 4.85 -1.42
C LEU A 103 -12.55 6.27 -1.78
N ASP A 104 -11.69 7.28 -1.62
CA ASP A 104 -12.03 8.68 -1.91
C ASP A 104 -11.85 9.09 -3.39
N GLY A 105 -11.15 8.25 -4.16
CA GLY A 105 -10.91 8.47 -5.58
C GLY A 105 -9.74 9.42 -5.90
N GLU A 106 -9.17 10.13 -4.94
CA GLU A 106 -8.10 11.10 -5.19
C GLU A 106 -6.88 10.44 -5.85
N LEU A 107 -6.44 9.30 -5.31
CA LEU A 107 -5.30 8.57 -5.86
C LEU A 107 -5.58 8.07 -7.29
N ALA A 108 -6.77 7.56 -7.54
CA ALA A 108 -7.14 7.08 -8.88
C ALA A 108 -7.08 8.21 -9.90
N VAL A 109 -7.68 9.35 -9.56
CA VAL A 109 -7.65 10.56 -10.41
C VAL A 109 -6.23 11.08 -10.62
N ALA A 110 -5.39 11.09 -9.58
CA ALA A 110 -3.98 11.47 -9.68
C ALA A 110 -3.16 10.53 -10.58
N CYS A 111 -3.61 9.30 -10.78
CA CYS A 111 -3.05 8.35 -11.75
C CYS A 111 -3.65 8.47 -13.16
N GLY A 112 -4.55 9.44 -13.40
CA GLY A 112 -5.25 9.60 -14.67
C GLY A 112 -6.35 8.57 -14.91
N LEU A 113 -6.87 7.93 -13.84
CA LEU A 113 -7.90 6.91 -13.90
C LEU A 113 -9.27 7.47 -13.45
N GLY A 114 -10.34 6.71 -13.65
CA GLY A 114 -11.65 7.03 -13.06
C GLY A 114 -11.59 6.95 -11.52
N ALA A 115 -12.36 7.80 -10.82
CA ALA A 115 -12.31 7.90 -9.36
C ALA A 115 -12.62 6.58 -8.62
N ASP A 116 -13.35 5.67 -9.23
CA ASP A 116 -13.72 4.35 -8.72
C ASP A 116 -12.68 3.26 -9.05
N ALA A 117 -11.61 3.60 -9.78
CA ALA A 117 -10.65 2.61 -10.28
C ALA A 117 -9.97 1.79 -9.18
N PHE A 118 -9.87 2.31 -7.96
CA PHE A 118 -9.30 1.59 -6.81
C PHE A 118 -10.33 1.16 -5.76
N VAL A 119 -11.61 1.28 -6.05
CA VAL A 119 -12.65 0.71 -5.16
C VAL A 119 -12.52 -0.81 -5.15
N PRO A 120 -12.32 -1.47 -3.98
CA PRO A 120 -11.91 -2.88 -3.91
C PRO A 120 -12.90 -3.86 -4.55
N TRP A 121 -14.19 -3.57 -4.45
CA TRP A 121 -15.29 -4.41 -4.96
C TRP A 121 -15.77 -3.98 -6.35
N ALA A 122 -15.09 -3.04 -6.99
CA ALA A 122 -15.43 -2.61 -8.34
C ALA A 122 -14.53 -3.31 -9.38
N GLY A 123 -15.17 -3.77 -10.48
CA GLY A 123 -14.48 -4.38 -11.60
C GLY A 123 -14.13 -5.87 -11.41
N GLU A 124 -13.58 -6.45 -12.49
CA GLU A 124 -13.27 -7.89 -12.56
C GLU A 124 -11.85 -8.22 -12.04
N ARG A 125 -10.96 -7.22 -12.01
CA ARG A 125 -9.58 -7.36 -11.55
C ARG A 125 -9.49 -7.05 -10.06
N THR A 126 -8.59 -7.73 -9.36
CA THR A 126 -8.34 -7.45 -7.93
C THR A 126 -7.80 -6.04 -7.71
N LEU A 127 -7.98 -5.51 -6.51
CA LEU A 127 -7.41 -4.20 -6.15
C LEU A 127 -5.88 -4.21 -6.27
N LEU A 128 -5.21 -5.27 -5.78
CA LEU A 128 -3.76 -5.39 -5.83
C LEU A 128 -3.25 -5.37 -7.28
N ASP A 129 -3.93 -6.05 -8.20
CA ASP A 129 -3.57 -6.07 -9.61
C ASP A 129 -3.62 -4.66 -10.23
N ARG A 130 -4.72 -3.93 -10.00
CA ARG A 130 -4.91 -2.56 -10.51
C ARG A 130 -3.91 -1.57 -9.91
N VAL A 131 -3.66 -1.66 -8.62
CA VAL A 131 -2.70 -0.80 -7.91
C VAL A 131 -1.26 -1.12 -8.34
N THR A 132 -0.92 -2.38 -8.54
CA THR A 132 0.40 -2.79 -9.02
C THR A 132 0.68 -2.20 -10.40
N GLU A 133 -0.25 -2.34 -11.34
CA GLU A 133 -0.12 -1.78 -12.69
C GLU A 133 0.02 -0.25 -12.65
N ALA A 134 -0.81 0.43 -11.86
CA ALA A 134 -0.75 1.89 -11.74
C ALA A 134 0.59 2.37 -11.14
N ALA A 135 1.08 1.70 -10.09
CA ALA A 135 2.36 2.03 -9.46
C ALA A 135 3.54 1.82 -10.43
N GLU A 136 3.54 0.73 -11.18
CA GLU A 136 4.58 0.44 -12.17
C GLU A 136 4.54 1.44 -13.34
N THR A 137 3.35 1.79 -13.81
CA THR A 137 3.16 2.81 -14.84
C THR A 137 3.67 4.16 -14.35
N LEU A 138 3.36 4.53 -13.11
CA LEU A 138 3.84 5.76 -12.51
C LEU A 138 5.37 5.78 -12.44
N ILE A 139 6.01 4.70 -11.96
CA ILE A 139 7.47 4.60 -11.88
C ILE A 139 8.13 4.65 -13.27
N ALA A 140 7.47 4.13 -14.29
CA ALA A 140 8.00 4.13 -15.67
C ALA A 140 7.85 5.48 -16.37
N SER A 141 6.84 6.27 -16.04
CA SER A 141 6.45 7.48 -16.79
C SER A 141 6.75 8.80 -16.07
N ALA A 142 6.72 8.82 -14.74
CA ALA A 142 6.91 10.04 -13.96
C ALA A 142 8.40 10.32 -13.65
N PRO A 143 8.72 11.57 -13.26
CA PRO A 143 10.04 11.88 -12.71
C PRO A 143 10.36 11.04 -11.47
N VAL A 144 11.55 10.45 -11.46
CA VAL A 144 12.01 9.55 -10.39
C VAL A 144 13.14 10.20 -9.60
N ARG A 145 13.08 10.11 -8.27
CA ARG A 145 14.19 10.33 -7.34
C ARG A 145 14.73 9.00 -6.85
N ARG A 146 16.06 8.86 -6.83
CA ARG A 146 16.75 7.69 -6.30
C ARG A 146 17.61 8.09 -5.11
N GLN A 147 17.55 7.28 -4.05
CA GLN A 147 18.44 7.39 -2.91
C GLN A 147 19.12 6.04 -2.67
N HIS A 148 20.44 6.03 -2.62
CA HIS A 148 21.20 4.82 -2.37
C HIS A 148 21.13 4.45 -0.87
N LEU A 149 20.59 3.27 -0.59
CA LEU A 149 20.58 2.63 0.73
C LEU A 149 21.70 1.58 0.78
N ALA A 150 21.94 0.98 1.95
CA ALA A 150 23.04 0.00 2.10
C ALA A 150 22.92 -1.17 1.10
N ASP A 151 21.72 -1.73 0.93
CA ASP A 151 21.49 -2.96 0.16
C ASP A 151 20.47 -2.79 -0.99
N ALA A 152 20.00 -1.58 -1.24
CA ALA A 152 19.00 -1.29 -2.27
C ALA A 152 19.00 0.19 -2.64
N ASP A 153 18.43 0.53 -3.79
CA ASP A 153 18.05 1.89 -4.14
C ASP A 153 16.59 2.15 -3.79
N ALA A 154 16.32 3.18 -3.02
CA ALA A 154 14.99 3.72 -2.86
C ALA A 154 14.59 4.48 -4.13
N VAL A 155 13.42 4.16 -4.67
CA VAL A 155 12.86 4.73 -5.90
C VAL A 155 11.56 5.44 -5.55
N VAL A 156 11.51 6.76 -5.71
CA VAL A 156 10.33 7.59 -5.49
C VAL A 156 9.90 8.17 -6.83
N ALA A 157 8.71 7.83 -7.28
CA ALA A 157 8.09 8.39 -8.48
C ALA A 157 6.90 9.28 -8.08
N ILE A 158 6.79 10.47 -8.65
CA ILE A 158 5.70 11.41 -8.37
C ILE A 158 5.16 11.94 -9.69
N ALA A 159 3.86 11.70 -9.94
CA ALA A 159 3.11 12.44 -10.96
C ALA A 159 2.56 13.72 -10.31
N ASP A 160 3.08 14.87 -10.72
CA ASP A 160 2.59 16.17 -10.26
C ASP A 160 1.35 16.55 -11.06
N CYS A 161 0.19 16.47 -10.43
CA CYS A 161 -1.12 16.76 -11.02
C CYS A 161 -1.75 18.05 -10.47
N ARG A 162 -0.95 18.93 -9.86
CA ARG A 162 -1.46 20.17 -9.26
C ARG A 162 -2.33 20.99 -10.25
N PRO A 163 -3.45 21.58 -9.82
CA PRO A 163 -3.89 21.77 -8.42
C PRO A 163 -4.57 20.57 -7.78
N ALA A 164 -4.80 19.46 -8.49
CA ALA A 164 -5.28 18.23 -7.89
C ALA A 164 -4.16 17.52 -7.09
N ALA A 165 -4.53 16.55 -6.27
CA ALA A 165 -3.54 15.72 -5.59
C ALA A 165 -2.61 15.02 -6.59
N SER A 166 -1.34 14.91 -6.24
CA SER A 166 -0.33 14.17 -7.00
C SER A 166 -0.32 12.72 -6.56
N ALA A 167 0.07 11.79 -7.43
CA ALA A 167 0.29 10.40 -7.06
C ALA A 167 1.77 10.16 -6.76
N LEU A 168 2.05 9.42 -5.68
CA LEU A 168 3.38 8.95 -5.32
C LEU A 168 3.42 7.43 -5.30
N ALA A 169 4.43 6.84 -5.94
CA ALA A 169 4.79 5.44 -5.80
C ALA A 169 6.20 5.31 -5.21
N TYR A 170 6.37 4.37 -4.29
CA TYR A 170 7.65 4.05 -3.66
C TYR A 170 8.00 2.58 -3.82
N ALA A 171 9.23 2.34 -4.23
CA ALA A 171 9.77 1.00 -4.42
C ALA A 171 11.21 0.91 -3.89
N LEU A 172 11.66 -0.29 -3.64
CA LEU A 172 13.05 -0.65 -3.40
C LEU A 172 13.56 -1.46 -4.58
N ASP A 173 14.72 -1.11 -5.11
CA ASP A 173 15.37 -1.76 -6.23
C ASP A 173 16.69 -2.36 -5.73
N SER A 174 16.76 -3.68 -5.61
CA SER A 174 17.93 -4.37 -5.06
C SER A 174 18.53 -5.34 -6.08
N PRO A 175 19.88 -5.56 -6.05
CA PRO A 175 20.52 -6.53 -6.93
C PRO A 175 20.00 -7.96 -6.73
N ALA A 176 19.62 -8.31 -5.52
CA ALA A 176 19.19 -9.68 -5.17
C ALA A 176 17.76 -9.98 -5.63
N HIS A 177 16.86 -9.00 -5.59
CA HIS A 177 15.44 -9.22 -5.80
C HIS A 177 14.81 -8.38 -6.91
N GLY A 178 15.59 -7.49 -7.54
CA GLY A 178 15.07 -6.48 -8.46
C GLY A 178 14.15 -5.49 -7.76
N ARG A 179 13.27 -4.87 -8.53
CA ARG A 179 12.33 -3.89 -8.00
C ARG A 179 11.18 -4.54 -7.25
N ARG A 180 10.92 -4.02 -6.05
CA ARG A 180 9.77 -4.38 -5.21
C ARG A 180 9.02 -3.13 -4.80
N LEU A 181 7.73 -3.07 -5.11
CA LEU A 181 6.84 -2.00 -4.67
C LEU A 181 6.67 -2.04 -3.15
N ILE A 182 6.55 -0.87 -2.53
CA ILE A 182 6.27 -0.76 -1.09
C ILE A 182 4.91 -0.12 -0.88
N THR A 183 4.67 1.04 -1.46
CA THR A 183 3.41 1.77 -1.25
C THR A 183 3.11 2.70 -2.42
N MET A 184 1.85 3.10 -2.49
CA MET A 184 1.34 4.14 -3.37
C MET A 184 0.28 4.94 -2.62
N PHE A 185 0.29 6.26 -2.73
CA PHE A 185 -0.68 7.12 -2.04
C PHE A 185 -0.76 8.52 -2.69
N PRO A 186 -1.85 9.27 -2.44
CA PRO A 186 -1.97 10.64 -2.91
C PRO A 186 -1.13 11.58 -2.04
N ILE A 187 -0.60 12.64 -2.63
CA ILE A 187 0.14 13.69 -1.95
C ILE A 187 -0.35 15.06 -2.43
N ALA A 188 -0.79 15.92 -1.49
CA ALA A 188 -1.35 17.22 -1.82
C ALA A 188 -0.29 18.17 -2.41
N ASP A 189 0.88 18.26 -1.76
CA ASP A 189 2.02 19.06 -2.23
C ASP A 189 3.30 18.22 -2.20
N PRO A 190 3.89 17.90 -3.35
CA PRO A 190 5.14 17.15 -3.40
C PRO A 190 6.39 17.98 -3.06
N ALA A 191 6.33 19.32 -3.05
CA ALA A 191 7.51 20.15 -2.93
C ALA A 191 8.28 19.97 -1.61
N PRO A 192 7.62 19.91 -0.42
CA PRO A 192 8.33 19.64 0.83
C PRO A 192 9.01 18.28 0.86
N LEU A 193 8.36 17.26 0.30
CA LEU A 193 8.93 15.91 0.21
C LEU A 193 10.14 15.87 -0.72
N LEU A 194 10.06 16.50 -1.89
CA LEU A 194 11.18 16.58 -2.82
C LEU A 194 12.38 17.27 -2.19
N ALA A 195 12.16 18.38 -1.47
CA ALA A 195 13.21 19.07 -0.74
C ALA A 195 13.84 18.20 0.35
N ASP A 196 13.03 17.43 1.08
CA ASP A 196 13.52 16.48 2.08
C ASP A 196 14.33 15.33 1.45
N LEU A 197 13.88 14.78 0.33
CA LEU A 197 14.62 13.75 -0.41
C LEU A 197 15.99 14.26 -0.91
N ASP A 198 16.08 15.52 -1.29
CA ASP A 198 17.31 16.12 -1.82
C ASP A 198 18.31 16.52 -0.71
N THR A 199 17.84 16.71 0.54
CA THR A 199 18.66 17.26 1.64
C THR A 199 18.90 16.30 2.81
N SER A 200 18.00 15.33 3.02
CA SER A 200 18.11 14.40 4.15
C SER A 200 18.95 13.17 3.80
N PRO A 201 19.65 12.57 4.77
CA PRO A 201 20.34 11.31 4.57
C PRO A 201 19.39 10.22 4.04
N PRO A 202 19.86 9.38 3.09
CA PRO A 202 19.08 8.25 2.59
C PRO A 202 18.63 7.32 3.71
N ARG A 203 17.35 6.95 3.69
CA ARG A 203 16.76 6.01 4.65
C ARG A 203 15.53 5.31 4.03
N PRO A 204 15.17 4.12 4.50
CA PRO A 204 13.86 3.53 4.19
C PRO A 204 12.74 4.48 4.67
N ARG A 205 11.67 4.58 3.88
CA ARG A 205 10.52 5.46 4.14
C ARG A 205 9.22 4.67 4.05
N TRP A 206 8.15 5.25 4.59
CA TRP A 206 6.80 4.71 4.46
C TRP A 206 6.70 3.25 4.88
N ASN A 207 7.27 2.97 6.05
CA ASN A 207 7.24 1.67 6.71
C ASN A 207 8.01 0.55 5.96
N ALA A 208 8.80 0.88 4.93
CA ALA A 208 9.62 -0.10 4.20
C ALA A 208 10.65 -0.77 5.12
N VAL A 209 10.80 -2.07 4.93
CA VAL A 209 11.82 -2.90 5.59
C VAL A 209 12.73 -3.49 4.50
N LEU A 210 14.05 -3.33 4.67
CA LEU A 210 15.08 -3.87 3.80
C LEU A 210 15.27 -5.37 4.03
#